data_ce52ffc0daa6bbd7420f2af50398ad9e
#
_entry.id   ce52ffc0daa6bbd7420f2af50398ad9e
#
_cell.length_a   1.000
_cell.length_b   1.000
_cell.length_c   1.000
_cell.angle_alpha   90.00
_cell.angle_beta   90.00
_cell.angle_gamma   90.00
#
_symmetry.space_group_name_H-M   'P 1'
#
loop_
_entity.id
_entity.type
_entity.pdbx_description
1 polymer ?
#
loop_
_entity_poly.entity_id
_entity_poly.type
_entity_poly.pdbx_seq_one_letter_code
_entity_poly.pdbx_strand_id
1 'polypeptide(L)'
;MVMEENIYLRCIRRREGEWDTSKYPFSIPVIRDFTEFRFEKSVTYIVGGNGSGKSTLLEAIAMLLRINPEGGSRHFNFHTEETHSSLHEALIASQASLSYDDTYFFRAESYYNVITEINRRGLNMYYDYLNFHEFSHGEGFMALLEHRLTGKGIYIFDEPEAALSFQNQLQFLLWIKDVVKKGAQIIIATHSPVILSYPNASIHEIKDGQLVPTQYRDCSVYRDLYGFLLNREGCLQELGLIEKD
;
A
#
# COMPACT_ATOMS: atom_id res chain seq x y z
N MET A 1 -2.71 -24.78 -11.75
CA MET A 1 -1.26 -24.52 -11.56
C MET A 1 -1.17 -23.63 -10.32
N VAL A 2 -0.69 -24.19 -9.21
CA VAL A 2 -0.46 -23.40 -7.98
C VAL A 2 0.70 -22.46 -8.31
N MET A 3 0.47 -21.15 -8.28
CA MET A 3 1.56 -20.17 -8.43
C MET A 3 2.45 -20.29 -7.20
N GLU A 4 3.75 -20.37 -7.42
CA GLU A 4 4.74 -20.39 -6.36
C GLU A 4 4.71 -19.02 -5.66
N GLU A 5 4.53 -19.01 -4.33
CA GLU A 5 4.45 -17.76 -3.57
C GLU A 5 5.87 -17.20 -3.38
N ASN A 6 6.14 -16.05 -3.99
CA ASN A 6 7.41 -15.36 -3.83
C ASN A 6 7.30 -14.38 -2.65
N ILE A 7 7.82 -14.78 -1.51
CA ILE A 7 7.76 -13.98 -0.26
C ILE A 7 9.19 -13.65 0.16
N TYR A 8 9.62 -12.44 -0.13
CA TYR A 8 10.93 -11.90 0.24
C TYR A 8 10.93 -11.31 1.64
N LEU A 9 9.95 -10.47 1.95
CA LEU A 9 9.67 -10.01 3.30
C LEU A 9 8.71 -11.03 3.94
N ARG A 10 9.23 -11.83 4.87
CA ARG A 10 8.44 -12.89 5.53
C ARG A 10 7.67 -12.41 6.74
N CYS A 11 8.28 -11.50 7.49
CA CYS A 11 7.73 -11.10 8.77
C CYS A 11 8.30 -9.75 9.18
N ILE A 12 7.48 -8.96 9.84
CA ILE A 12 7.89 -7.84 10.66
C ILE A 12 7.48 -8.12 12.11
N ARG A 13 8.35 -7.83 13.05
CA ARG A 13 8.08 -8.03 14.47
C ARG A 13 8.60 -6.87 15.29
N ARG A 14 7.98 -6.65 16.43
CA ARG A 14 8.44 -5.65 17.41
C ARG A 14 9.77 -6.05 18.03
N ARG A 15 10.68 -5.09 18.19
CA ARG A 15 11.89 -5.26 18.98
C ARG A 15 11.52 -5.34 20.46
N GLU A 16 12.32 -6.08 21.24
CA GLU A 16 12.28 -5.98 22.68
C GLU A 16 12.71 -4.58 23.12
N GLY A 17 12.00 -3.99 24.07
CA GLY A 17 12.27 -2.66 24.58
C GLY A 17 11.00 -1.97 25.10
N GLU A 18 11.21 -0.85 25.77
CA GLU A 18 10.12 0.01 26.23
C GLU A 18 9.88 1.14 25.22
N TRP A 19 8.61 1.34 24.87
CA TRP A 19 8.17 2.36 23.92
C TRP A 19 7.15 3.25 24.60
N ASP A 20 7.31 4.57 24.45
CA ASP A 20 6.38 5.55 24.99
C ASP A 20 5.05 5.52 24.22
N THR A 21 4.13 4.68 24.68
CA THR A 21 2.81 4.51 24.05
C THR A 21 1.88 5.72 24.18
N SER A 22 2.31 6.77 24.87
CA SER A 22 1.59 8.04 24.91
C SER A 22 1.90 8.94 23.70
N LYS A 23 2.98 8.66 22.97
CA LYS A 23 3.44 9.48 21.85
C LYS A 23 3.26 8.79 20.50
N TYR A 24 3.07 9.61 19.47
CA TYR A 24 3.09 9.15 18.08
C TYR A 24 4.48 8.58 17.71
N PRO A 25 4.58 7.46 16.97
CA PRO A 25 3.47 6.66 16.42
C PRO A 25 2.93 5.59 17.37
N PHE A 26 3.50 5.40 18.54
CA PHE A 26 3.18 4.31 19.47
C PHE A 26 1.84 4.50 20.18
N SER A 27 1.23 5.69 20.12
CA SER A 27 -0.13 5.95 20.59
C SER A 27 -1.23 5.43 19.67
N ILE A 28 -0.90 5.10 18.42
CA ILE A 28 -1.85 4.49 17.47
C ILE A 28 -2.15 3.06 17.92
N PRO A 29 -3.44 2.67 18.11
CA PRO A 29 -3.78 1.37 18.70
C PRO A 29 -3.13 0.17 18.01
N VAL A 30 -3.16 0.09 16.67
CA VAL A 30 -2.55 -1.02 15.91
C VAL A 30 -1.02 -1.08 16.09
N ILE A 31 -0.37 0.06 16.32
CA ILE A 31 1.08 0.14 16.54
C ILE A 31 1.39 -0.18 18.00
N ARG A 32 0.60 0.34 18.93
CA ARG A 32 0.77 0.10 20.38
C ARG A 32 0.74 -1.39 20.69
N ASP A 33 -0.24 -2.10 20.13
CA ASP A 33 -0.51 -3.50 20.43
C ASP A 33 0.15 -4.46 19.41
N PHE A 34 0.96 -3.91 18.49
CA PHE A 34 1.68 -4.67 17.47
C PHE A 34 2.74 -5.57 18.09
N THR A 35 2.74 -6.83 17.72
CA THR A 35 3.77 -7.81 18.11
C THR A 35 4.51 -8.37 16.91
N GLU A 36 3.81 -9.00 16.01
CA GLU A 36 4.33 -9.63 14.79
C GLU A 36 3.28 -9.61 13.68
N PHE A 37 3.74 -9.49 12.43
CA PHE A 37 2.91 -9.66 11.25
C PHE A 37 3.66 -10.50 10.21
N ARG A 38 3.02 -11.56 9.72
CA ARG A 38 3.58 -12.49 8.73
C ARG A 38 2.95 -12.28 7.36
N PHE A 39 3.79 -12.29 6.35
CA PHE A 39 3.37 -12.25 4.97
C PHE A 39 3.31 -13.69 4.44
N GLU A 40 2.13 -14.15 4.08
CA GLU A 40 1.87 -15.53 3.67
C GLU A 40 1.58 -15.68 2.17
N LYS A 41 1.34 -14.55 1.50
CA LYS A 41 0.99 -14.47 0.08
C LYS A 41 1.85 -13.44 -0.64
N SER A 42 2.02 -13.64 -1.95
CA SER A 42 2.70 -12.67 -2.81
C SER A 42 1.98 -11.31 -2.84
N VAL A 43 0.68 -11.27 -2.57
CA VAL A 43 -0.11 -10.03 -2.44
C VAL A 43 -0.75 -9.98 -1.06
N THR A 44 -0.46 -8.89 -0.33
CA THR A 44 -1.01 -8.65 1.01
C THR A 44 -1.69 -7.29 1.04
N TYR A 45 -2.94 -7.25 1.48
CA TYR A 45 -3.69 -6.03 1.72
C TYR A 45 -3.77 -5.72 3.21
N ILE A 46 -3.59 -4.43 3.53
CA ILE A 46 -3.84 -3.85 4.85
C ILE A 46 -4.97 -2.84 4.70
N VAL A 47 -6.09 -3.11 5.38
CA VAL A 47 -7.32 -2.34 5.26
C VAL A 47 -7.68 -1.77 6.63
N GLY A 48 -8.39 -0.67 6.67
CA GLY A 48 -8.84 -0.04 7.92
C GLY A 48 -9.24 1.41 7.72
N GLY A 49 -9.90 2.01 8.69
CA GLY A 49 -10.34 3.40 8.65
C GLY A 49 -9.20 4.41 8.53
N ASN A 50 -9.55 5.67 8.26
CA ASN A 50 -8.58 6.77 8.27
C ASN A 50 -7.97 6.92 9.67
N GLY A 51 -6.66 7.17 9.73
CA GLY A 51 -5.92 7.28 11.00
C GLY A 51 -5.71 5.96 11.74
N SER A 52 -6.08 4.81 11.19
CA SER A 52 -5.88 3.50 11.84
C SER A 52 -4.42 3.05 11.91
N GLY A 53 -3.49 3.72 11.19
CA GLY A 53 -2.06 3.42 11.19
C GLY A 53 -1.55 2.66 9.97
N LYS A 54 -2.36 2.46 8.92
CA LYS A 54 -1.96 1.79 7.66
C LYS A 54 -0.70 2.41 7.06
N SER A 55 -0.77 3.71 6.74
CA SER A 55 0.33 4.45 6.11
C SER A 55 1.58 4.47 6.99
N THR A 56 1.41 4.63 8.31
CA THR A 56 2.53 4.58 9.28
C THR A 56 3.23 3.22 9.27
N LEU A 57 2.44 2.13 9.16
CA LEU A 57 2.99 0.78 9.07
C LEU A 57 3.71 0.53 7.74
N LEU A 58 3.11 0.96 6.61
CA LEU A 58 3.73 0.83 5.28
C LEU A 58 5.02 1.64 5.19
N GLU A 59 5.04 2.87 5.71
CA GLU A 59 6.22 3.72 5.80
C GLU A 59 7.35 3.04 6.59
N ALA A 60 7.03 2.46 7.76
CA ALA A 60 8.01 1.74 8.55
C ALA A 60 8.54 0.50 7.80
N ILE A 61 7.70 -0.24 7.08
CA ILE A 61 8.12 -1.36 6.22
C ILE A 61 9.06 -0.88 5.12
N ALA A 62 8.73 0.24 4.45
CA ALA A 62 9.59 0.83 3.41
C ALA A 62 10.98 1.17 3.97
N MET A 63 11.04 1.82 5.13
CA MET A 63 12.30 2.17 5.81
C MET A 63 13.12 0.94 6.22
N LEU A 64 12.48 -0.12 6.71
CA LEU A 64 13.14 -1.41 7.01
C LEU A 64 13.77 -2.05 5.77
N LEU A 65 13.16 -1.85 4.61
CA LEU A 65 13.65 -2.31 3.31
C LEU A 65 14.63 -1.32 2.65
N ARG A 66 14.94 -0.20 3.35
CA ARG A 66 15.79 0.90 2.86
C ARG A 66 15.22 1.60 1.61
N ILE A 67 13.92 1.65 1.50
CA ILE A 67 13.20 2.41 0.49
C ILE A 67 12.91 3.80 1.06
N ASN A 68 12.91 4.83 0.20
CA ASN A 68 12.57 6.18 0.64
C ASN A 68 11.13 6.25 1.18
N PRO A 69 10.90 6.70 2.41
CA PRO A 69 9.57 6.78 3.02
C PRO A 69 8.64 7.81 2.36
N GLU A 70 9.17 8.77 1.63
CA GLU A 70 8.38 9.70 0.81
C GLU A 70 7.94 9.09 -0.54
N GLY A 71 8.45 7.90 -0.88
CA GLY A 71 8.17 7.21 -2.13
C GLY A 71 9.40 7.10 -3.04
N GLY A 72 9.32 6.20 -4.03
CA GLY A 72 10.41 5.92 -4.95
C GLY A 72 11.10 4.59 -4.65
N SER A 73 12.30 4.42 -5.20
CA SER A 73 13.10 3.20 -5.07
C SER A 73 14.23 3.35 -4.05
N ARG A 74 14.87 2.23 -3.69
CA ARG A 74 16.06 2.21 -2.82
C ARG A 74 17.21 3.11 -3.31
N HIS A 75 17.32 3.32 -4.62
CA HIS A 75 18.40 4.13 -5.22
C HIS A 75 18.03 5.61 -5.36
N PHE A 76 16.80 5.96 -4.99
CA PHE A 76 16.27 7.31 -5.12
C PHE A 76 15.98 7.89 -3.74
N ASN A 77 17.02 8.42 -3.09
CA ASN A 77 16.91 9.09 -1.79
C ASN A 77 16.81 10.60 -1.97
N PHE A 78 15.71 11.16 -1.56
CA PHE A 78 15.50 12.59 -1.38
C PHE A 78 14.73 12.81 -0.07
N HIS A 79 14.95 13.95 0.55
CA HIS A 79 14.21 14.36 1.74
C HIS A 79 13.66 15.74 1.47
N THR A 80 12.34 15.89 1.53
CA THR A 80 11.69 17.19 1.49
C THR A 80 11.51 17.75 2.90
N GLU A 81 11.24 16.88 3.88
CA GLU A 81 11.16 17.21 5.31
C GLU A 81 11.46 15.97 6.17
N GLU A 82 11.96 16.17 7.42
CA GLU A 82 12.13 15.10 8.41
C GLU A 82 10.79 14.78 9.11
N THR A 83 9.81 14.28 8.37
CA THR A 83 8.46 14.00 8.90
C THR A 83 8.19 12.52 9.17
N HIS A 84 9.26 11.68 9.14
CA HIS A 84 9.09 10.23 9.23
C HIS A 84 8.85 9.78 10.66
N SER A 85 7.99 8.76 10.80
CA SER A 85 7.77 8.16 12.10
C SER A 85 8.97 7.32 12.53
N SER A 86 9.25 7.29 13.84
CA SER A 86 10.30 6.45 14.43
C SER A 86 9.91 4.96 14.52
N LEU A 87 8.77 4.56 13.97
CA LEU A 87 8.27 3.18 14.09
C LEU A 87 9.26 2.13 13.57
N HIS A 88 9.97 2.42 12.48
CA HIS A 88 10.95 1.49 11.91
C HIS A 88 12.08 1.13 12.86
N GLU A 89 12.45 2.00 13.81
CA GLU A 89 13.45 1.72 14.84
C GLU A 89 12.99 0.65 15.84
N ALA A 90 11.67 0.59 16.06
CA ALA A 90 11.01 -0.35 16.94
C ALA A 90 10.69 -1.70 16.29
N LEU A 91 10.99 -1.88 15.00
CA LEU A 91 10.66 -3.08 14.26
C LEU A 91 11.91 -3.81 13.75
N ILE A 92 11.74 -5.10 13.48
CA ILE A 92 12.72 -5.96 12.80
C ILE A 92 12.02 -6.64 11.64
N ALA A 93 12.66 -6.58 10.45
CA ALA A 93 12.21 -7.32 9.28
C ALA A 93 12.97 -8.65 9.15
N SER A 94 12.23 -9.74 8.93
CA SER A 94 12.78 -11.02 8.54
C SER A 94 12.59 -11.21 7.04
N GLN A 95 13.68 -11.33 6.30
CA GLN A 95 13.67 -11.52 4.85
C GLN A 95 14.08 -12.96 4.49
N ALA A 96 13.56 -13.46 3.38
CA ALA A 96 14.03 -14.71 2.81
C ALA A 96 15.44 -14.54 2.24
N SER A 97 16.18 -15.65 2.11
CA SER A 97 17.49 -15.67 1.42
C SER A 97 17.37 -15.52 -0.10
N LEU A 98 16.17 -15.27 -0.63
CA LEU A 98 15.91 -15.06 -2.03
C LEU A 98 16.36 -13.65 -2.44
N SER A 99 17.01 -13.53 -3.59
CA SER A 99 17.33 -12.23 -4.16
C SER A 99 16.11 -11.63 -4.88
N TYR A 100 15.94 -10.35 -4.75
CA TYR A 100 15.02 -9.53 -5.55
C TYR A 100 15.82 -8.38 -6.18
N ASP A 101 15.35 -7.94 -7.35
CA ASP A 101 16.12 -7.02 -8.19
C ASP A 101 15.71 -5.57 -7.92
N ASP A 102 14.48 -5.36 -7.40
CA ASP A 102 13.90 -4.03 -7.27
C ASP A 102 13.06 -3.85 -6.02
N THR A 103 12.90 -2.59 -5.62
CA THR A 103 11.98 -2.18 -4.55
C THR A 103 11.39 -0.82 -4.91
N TYR A 104 10.12 -0.64 -4.62
CA TYR A 104 9.45 0.63 -4.82
C TYR A 104 8.36 0.86 -3.77
N PHE A 105 8.27 2.10 -3.29
CA PHE A 105 7.17 2.56 -2.46
C PHE A 105 6.42 3.67 -3.21
N PHE A 106 5.14 3.44 -3.44
CA PHE A 106 4.23 4.42 -3.99
C PHE A 106 3.34 4.97 -2.86
N ARG A 107 3.33 6.30 -2.72
CA ARG A 107 2.37 7.03 -1.89
C ARG A 107 1.64 8.03 -2.75
N ALA A 108 0.31 7.99 -2.75
CA ALA A 108 -0.48 8.92 -3.54
C ALA A 108 -0.23 10.37 -3.15
N GLU A 109 -0.08 10.66 -1.85
CA GLU A 109 0.16 12.00 -1.31
C GLU A 109 1.48 12.63 -1.79
N SER A 110 2.54 11.84 -1.94
CA SER A 110 3.88 12.32 -2.31
C SER A 110 4.24 12.07 -3.77
N TYR A 111 3.36 11.45 -4.55
CA TYR A 111 3.64 11.07 -5.94
C TYR A 111 4.14 12.24 -6.79
N TYR A 112 3.54 13.43 -6.66
CA TYR A 112 4.00 14.63 -7.37
C TYR A 112 5.41 15.06 -7.00
N ASN A 113 5.76 14.98 -5.72
CA ASN A 113 7.08 15.35 -5.25
C ASN A 113 8.12 14.40 -5.86
N VAL A 114 7.82 13.10 -5.90
CA VAL A 114 8.65 12.07 -6.53
C VAL A 114 8.88 12.38 -8.01
N ILE A 115 7.81 12.64 -8.76
CA ILE A 115 7.89 12.97 -10.20
C ILE A 115 8.68 14.26 -10.46
N THR A 116 8.41 15.30 -9.67
CA THR A 116 9.14 16.58 -9.77
C THR A 116 10.63 16.38 -9.53
N GLU A 117 10.98 15.57 -8.54
CA GLU A 117 12.37 15.30 -8.19
C GLU A 117 13.08 14.42 -9.22
N ILE A 118 12.38 13.45 -9.83
CA ILE A 118 12.89 12.66 -10.97
C ILE A 118 13.26 13.59 -12.12
N ASN A 119 12.37 14.50 -12.50
CA ASN A 119 12.61 15.45 -13.58
C ASN A 119 13.74 16.44 -13.24
N ARG A 120 13.76 16.99 -12.01
CA ARG A 120 14.79 17.93 -11.56
C ARG A 120 16.20 17.34 -11.60
N ARG A 121 16.34 16.05 -11.28
CA ARG A 121 17.62 15.32 -11.29
C ARG A 121 17.96 14.72 -12.65
N GLY A 122 17.12 14.86 -13.66
CA GLY A 122 17.36 14.28 -14.97
C GLY A 122 17.35 12.74 -14.98
N LEU A 123 16.60 12.12 -14.05
CA LEU A 123 16.54 10.67 -13.88
C LEU A 123 15.54 9.99 -14.81
N ASN A 124 14.95 10.71 -15.76
CA ASN A 124 13.96 10.22 -16.71
C ASN A 124 14.47 9.02 -17.53
N MET A 125 15.80 8.89 -17.69
CA MET A 125 16.42 7.75 -18.35
C MET A 125 16.10 6.39 -17.67
N TYR A 126 15.84 6.39 -16.36
CA TYR A 126 15.44 5.18 -15.61
C TYR A 126 13.94 4.88 -15.72
N TYR A 127 13.20 5.74 -16.42
CA TYR A 127 11.76 5.67 -16.64
C TYR A 127 11.45 5.77 -18.14
N ASP A 128 12.28 5.15 -18.99
CA ASP A 128 12.16 5.16 -20.45
C ASP A 128 12.03 6.56 -21.07
N TYR A 129 12.69 7.56 -20.46
CA TYR A 129 12.63 8.97 -20.86
C TYR A 129 11.22 9.59 -20.84
N LEU A 130 10.30 9.02 -20.06
CA LEU A 130 8.95 9.54 -19.92
C LEU A 130 8.97 10.94 -19.32
N ASN A 131 8.21 11.85 -19.95
CA ASN A 131 7.94 13.17 -19.38
C ASN A 131 6.62 13.12 -18.61
N PHE A 132 6.70 12.77 -17.34
CA PHE A 132 5.53 12.61 -16.48
C PHE A 132 4.67 13.87 -16.34
N HIS A 133 5.18 15.07 -16.69
CA HIS A 133 4.38 16.30 -16.68
C HIS A 133 3.36 16.37 -17.81
N GLU A 134 3.51 15.54 -18.85
CA GLU A 134 2.56 15.46 -19.98
C GLU A 134 1.41 14.51 -19.70
N PHE A 135 1.48 13.72 -18.62
CA PHE A 135 0.47 12.76 -18.24
C PHE A 135 -0.48 13.32 -17.18
N SER A 136 -1.75 12.90 -17.22
CA SER A 136 -2.62 12.98 -16.06
C SER A 136 -2.08 12.08 -14.93
N HIS A 137 -2.53 12.29 -13.69
CA HIS A 137 -2.09 11.48 -12.54
C HIS A 137 -2.20 9.97 -12.80
N GLY A 138 -3.37 9.54 -13.27
CA GLY A 138 -3.63 8.13 -13.53
C GLY A 138 -2.79 7.56 -14.68
N GLU A 139 -2.58 8.32 -15.75
CA GLU A 139 -1.71 7.91 -16.86
C GLU A 139 -0.25 7.82 -16.43
N GLY A 140 0.24 8.81 -15.69
CA GLY A 140 1.61 8.79 -15.17
C GLY A 140 1.86 7.64 -14.19
N PHE A 141 0.88 7.32 -13.34
CA PHE A 141 0.97 6.16 -12.47
C PHE A 141 0.99 4.84 -13.26
N MET A 142 0.11 4.68 -14.26
CA MET A 142 0.11 3.48 -15.11
C MET A 142 1.42 3.35 -15.90
N ALA A 143 1.94 4.45 -16.44
CA ALA A 143 3.24 4.48 -17.11
C ALA A 143 4.38 4.07 -16.17
N LEU A 144 4.38 4.52 -14.91
CA LEU A 144 5.32 4.08 -13.88
C LEU A 144 5.28 2.56 -13.69
N LEU A 145 4.09 1.98 -13.57
CA LEU A 145 3.92 0.55 -13.41
C LEU A 145 4.47 -0.24 -14.59
N GLU A 146 4.14 0.18 -15.81
CA GLU A 146 4.48 -0.54 -17.04
C GLU A 146 5.97 -0.46 -17.38
N HIS A 147 6.59 0.69 -17.15
CA HIS A 147 7.98 0.93 -17.57
C HIS A 147 9.01 0.71 -16.47
N ARG A 148 8.63 0.92 -15.20
CA ARG A 148 9.59 0.88 -14.08
C ARG A 148 9.44 -0.35 -13.19
N LEU A 149 8.22 -0.81 -12.92
CA LEU A 149 7.95 -1.88 -11.95
C LEU A 149 7.60 -3.18 -12.69
N THR A 150 8.58 -3.80 -13.34
CA THR A 150 8.32 -4.87 -14.31
C THR A 150 8.83 -6.25 -13.92
N GLY A 151 9.49 -6.40 -12.78
CA GLY A 151 10.25 -7.60 -12.45
C GLY A 151 10.03 -8.16 -11.05
N LYS A 152 11.00 -8.95 -10.64
CA LYS A 152 11.13 -9.46 -9.28
C LYS A 152 11.38 -8.32 -8.32
N GLY A 153 10.48 -8.08 -7.39
CA GLY A 153 10.64 -6.97 -6.47
C GLY A 153 9.71 -7.02 -5.28
N ILE A 154 9.91 -6.10 -4.36
CA ILE A 154 8.95 -5.79 -3.29
C ILE A 154 8.36 -4.42 -3.60
N TYR A 155 7.06 -4.40 -3.88
CA TYR A 155 6.34 -3.19 -4.23
C TYR A 155 5.30 -2.86 -3.16
N ILE A 156 5.37 -1.66 -2.62
CA ILE A 156 4.49 -1.18 -1.56
C ILE A 156 3.64 -0.05 -2.14
N PHE A 157 2.32 -0.09 -1.91
CA PHE A 157 1.39 0.92 -2.38
C PHE A 157 0.52 1.43 -1.23
N ASP A 158 0.53 2.74 -1.04
CA ASP A 158 -0.29 3.44 -0.06
C ASP A 158 -1.36 4.25 -0.79
N GLU A 159 -2.61 3.80 -0.70
CA GLU A 159 -3.82 4.38 -1.29
C GLU A 159 -3.70 4.67 -2.82
N PRO A 160 -3.30 3.67 -3.65
CA PRO A 160 -3.11 3.91 -5.08
C PRO A 160 -4.40 4.36 -5.80
N GLU A 161 -5.58 4.04 -5.26
CA GLU A 161 -6.87 4.50 -5.80
C GLU A 161 -7.01 6.01 -5.87
N ALA A 162 -6.33 6.77 -5.03
CA ALA A 162 -6.39 8.23 -5.06
C ALA A 162 -5.84 8.82 -6.38
N ALA A 163 -4.97 8.08 -7.08
CA ALA A 163 -4.45 8.43 -8.39
C ALA A 163 -5.19 7.75 -9.55
N LEU A 164 -6.14 6.83 -9.31
CA LEU A 164 -6.67 5.92 -10.31
C LEU A 164 -8.18 6.08 -10.55
N SER A 165 -8.58 6.27 -11.79
CA SER A 165 -9.97 6.05 -12.20
C SER A 165 -10.38 4.58 -12.02
N PHE A 166 -11.68 4.30 -12.04
CA PHE A 166 -12.19 2.93 -11.96
C PHE A 166 -11.54 2.00 -13.00
N GLN A 167 -11.44 2.45 -14.25
CA GLN A 167 -10.82 1.68 -15.33
C GLN A 167 -9.34 1.42 -15.07
N ASN A 168 -8.61 2.43 -14.56
CA ASN A 168 -7.20 2.26 -14.22
C ASN A 168 -7.00 1.34 -13.01
N GLN A 169 -7.94 1.27 -12.06
CA GLN A 169 -7.90 0.28 -10.99
C GLN A 169 -8.03 -1.15 -11.53
N LEU A 170 -8.85 -1.38 -12.57
CA LEU A 170 -8.92 -2.68 -13.23
C LEU A 170 -7.61 -3.01 -13.97
N GLN A 171 -6.99 -2.03 -14.64
CA GLN A 171 -5.67 -2.22 -15.26
C GLN A 171 -4.59 -2.49 -14.22
N PHE A 172 -4.66 -1.86 -13.05
CA PHE A 172 -3.77 -2.13 -11.93
C PHE A 172 -3.87 -3.60 -11.44
N LEU A 173 -5.07 -4.18 -11.39
CA LEU A 173 -5.24 -5.61 -11.09
C LEU A 173 -4.58 -6.52 -12.14
N LEU A 174 -4.65 -6.16 -13.43
CA LEU A 174 -3.98 -6.90 -14.49
C LEU A 174 -2.45 -6.80 -14.35
N TRP A 175 -1.94 -5.61 -14.05
CA TRP A 175 -0.53 -5.41 -13.77
C TRP A 175 -0.07 -6.24 -12.55
N ILE A 176 -0.80 -6.25 -11.42
CA ILE A 176 -0.53 -7.09 -10.25
C ILE A 176 -0.35 -8.55 -10.68
N LYS A 177 -1.31 -9.08 -11.46
CA LYS A 177 -1.26 -10.46 -11.96
C LYS A 177 0.02 -10.75 -12.73
N ASP A 178 0.45 -9.82 -13.58
CA ASP A 178 1.62 -10.03 -14.45
C ASP A 178 2.94 -9.94 -13.69
N VAL A 179 3.08 -9.00 -12.75
CA VAL A 179 4.31 -8.89 -11.95
C VAL A 179 4.42 -9.98 -10.89
N VAL A 180 3.32 -10.43 -10.30
CA VAL A 180 3.31 -11.60 -9.39
C VAL A 180 3.78 -12.86 -10.11
N LYS A 181 3.37 -13.08 -11.36
CA LYS A 181 3.90 -14.19 -12.20
C LYS A 181 5.41 -14.07 -12.46
N LYS A 182 5.94 -12.87 -12.50
CA LYS A 182 7.39 -12.60 -12.64
C LYS A 182 8.13 -12.67 -11.31
N GLY A 183 7.44 -12.89 -10.21
CA GLY A 183 8.02 -13.10 -8.89
C GLY A 183 7.99 -11.85 -7.99
N ALA A 184 7.09 -10.90 -8.19
CA ALA A 184 6.93 -9.77 -7.28
C ALA A 184 6.18 -10.16 -6.00
N GLN A 185 6.55 -9.52 -4.89
CA GLN A 185 5.76 -9.43 -3.66
C GLN A 185 5.17 -8.04 -3.56
N ILE A 186 3.87 -7.94 -3.26
CA ILE A 186 3.13 -6.67 -3.26
C ILE A 186 2.43 -6.49 -1.91
N ILE A 187 2.57 -5.31 -1.33
CA ILE A 187 1.92 -4.91 -0.08
C ILE A 187 1.12 -3.64 -0.37
N ILE A 188 -0.18 -3.65 -0.11
CA ILE A 188 -1.08 -2.55 -0.48
C ILE A 188 -1.95 -2.14 0.71
N ALA A 189 -1.94 -0.85 1.06
CA ALA A 189 -3.01 -0.24 1.84
C ALA A 189 -4.02 0.39 0.88
N THR A 190 -5.31 0.09 1.02
CA THR A 190 -6.36 0.57 0.12
C THR A 190 -7.71 0.69 0.80
N HIS A 191 -8.52 1.65 0.34
CA HIS A 191 -9.95 1.78 0.60
C HIS A 191 -10.81 1.40 -0.62
N SER A 192 -10.19 0.93 -1.71
CA SER A 192 -10.91 0.52 -2.90
C SER A 192 -11.35 -0.94 -2.85
N PRO A 193 -12.65 -1.25 -2.87
CA PRO A 193 -13.11 -2.62 -3.01
C PRO A 193 -12.73 -3.23 -4.38
N VAL A 194 -12.46 -2.40 -5.39
CA VAL A 194 -11.99 -2.87 -6.70
C VAL A 194 -10.56 -3.40 -6.58
N ILE A 195 -9.64 -2.61 -6.04
CA ILE A 195 -8.24 -3.03 -5.86
C ILE A 195 -8.16 -4.22 -4.91
N LEU A 196 -8.95 -4.22 -3.84
CA LEU A 196 -9.02 -5.31 -2.85
C LEU A 196 -9.50 -6.64 -3.45
N SER A 197 -10.14 -6.63 -4.63
CA SER A 197 -10.74 -7.81 -5.24
C SER A 197 -9.74 -8.79 -5.89
N TYR A 198 -8.42 -8.50 -5.88
CA TYR A 198 -7.43 -9.39 -6.47
C TYR A 198 -7.49 -10.79 -5.82
N PRO A 199 -7.63 -11.87 -6.62
CA PRO A 199 -7.76 -13.21 -6.08
C PRO A 199 -6.42 -13.72 -5.49
N ASN A 200 -6.51 -14.65 -4.53
CA ASN A 200 -5.36 -15.25 -3.84
C ASN A 200 -4.48 -14.28 -3.03
N ALA A 201 -4.99 -13.10 -2.71
CA ALA A 201 -4.34 -12.20 -1.76
C ALA A 201 -4.63 -12.60 -0.31
N SER A 202 -3.77 -12.13 0.59
CA SER A 202 -4.02 -12.10 2.03
C SER A 202 -4.59 -10.72 2.37
N ILE A 203 -5.73 -10.67 3.06
CA ILE A 203 -6.38 -9.42 3.49
C ILE A 203 -6.35 -9.37 5.00
N HIS A 204 -5.83 -8.27 5.55
CA HIS A 204 -5.80 -8.00 6.98
C HIS A 204 -6.47 -6.66 7.26
N GLU A 205 -7.51 -6.69 8.07
CA GLU A 205 -8.26 -5.50 8.42
C GLU A 205 -7.89 -5.05 9.84
N ILE A 206 -7.65 -3.76 9.99
CA ILE A 206 -7.40 -3.15 11.30
C ILE A 206 -8.75 -2.98 12.00
N LYS A 207 -9.00 -3.82 13.01
CA LYS A 207 -10.16 -3.81 13.88
C LYS A 207 -9.72 -3.77 15.34
N ASP A 208 -10.27 -2.85 16.10
CA ASP A 208 -9.99 -2.71 17.54
C ASP A 208 -8.47 -2.66 17.87
N GLY A 209 -7.69 -2.02 17.00
CA GLY A 209 -6.24 -1.89 17.16
C GLY A 209 -5.45 -3.16 16.80
N GLN A 210 -6.05 -4.12 16.13
CA GLN A 210 -5.38 -5.36 15.71
C GLN A 210 -5.50 -5.59 14.20
N LEU A 211 -4.49 -6.22 13.60
CA LEU A 211 -4.52 -6.70 12.22
C LEU A 211 -5.19 -8.08 12.20
N VAL A 212 -6.44 -8.14 11.74
CA VAL A 212 -7.26 -9.34 11.73
C VAL A 212 -7.37 -9.89 10.30
N PRO A 213 -7.02 -11.17 10.06
CA PRO A 213 -7.26 -11.80 8.77
C PRO A 213 -8.75 -11.75 8.41
N THR A 214 -9.06 -11.35 7.19
CA THR A 214 -10.44 -11.11 6.75
C THR A 214 -10.62 -11.62 5.31
N GLN A 215 -11.83 -12.07 4.97
CA GLN A 215 -12.17 -12.39 3.59
C GLN A 215 -12.70 -11.17 2.86
N TYR A 216 -12.54 -11.12 1.53
CA TYR A 216 -12.95 -9.99 0.69
C TYR A 216 -14.38 -9.48 1.01
N ARG A 217 -15.36 -10.42 1.08
CA ARG A 217 -16.77 -10.07 1.32
C ARG A 217 -17.08 -9.65 2.77
N ASP A 218 -16.20 -9.99 3.70
CA ASP A 218 -16.36 -9.69 5.12
C ASP A 218 -15.65 -8.38 5.51
N CYS A 219 -14.82 -7.86 4.60
CA CYS A 219 -14.10 -6.61 4.80
C CYS A 219 -15.07 -5.41 4.80
N SER A 220 -14.88 -4.47 5.73
CA SER A 220 -15.73 -3.27 5.85
C SER A 220 -15.80 -2.48 4.56
N VAL A 221 -14.65 -2.28 3.90
CA VAL A 221 -14.55 -1.55 2.62
C VAL A 221 -15.52 -2.10 1.55
N TYR A 222 -15.63 -3.43 1.45
CA TYR A 222 -16.58 -4.05 0.53
C TYR A 222 -18.02 -3.92 1.04
N ARG A 223 -18.27 -4.29 2.31
CA ARG A 223 -19.63 -4.36 2.85
C ARG A 223 -20.34 -3.01 2.87
N ASP A 224 -19.61 -1.96 3.25
CA ASP A 224 -20.17 -0.62 3.38
C ASP A 224 -20.60 -0.07 2.03
N LEU A 225 -19.73 -0.17 1.01
CA LEU A 225 -20.07 0.26 -0.35
C LEU A 225 -21.17 -0.61 -0.96
N TYR A 226 -21.08 -1.93 -0.83
CA TYR A 226 -22.07 -2.85 -1.36
C TYR A 226 -23.44 -2.66 -0.71
N GLY A 227 -23.48 -2.49 0.62
CA GLY A 227 -24.71 -2.20 1.35
C GLY A 227 -25.35 -0.88 0.90
N PHE A 228 -24.57 0.18 0.74
CA PHE A 228 -25.04 1.44 0.21
C PHE A 228 -25.61 1.30 -1.21
N LEU A 229 -24.91 0.62 -2.11
CA LEU A 229 -25.36 0.44 -3.49
C LEU A 229 -26.66 -0.40 -3.59
N LEU A 230 -26.84 -1.39 -2.70
CA LEU A 230 -28.07 -2.20 -2.66
C LEU A 230 -29.27 -1.45 -2.10
N ASN A 231 -29.07 -0.55 -1.17
CA ASN A 231 -30.15 0.18 -0.49
C ASN A 231 -29.86 1.67 -0.42
N ARG A 232 -29.49 2.28 -1.55
CA ARG A 232 -29.16 3.71 -1.63
C ARG A 232 -30.29 4.60 -1.07
N GLU A 233 -31.53 4.32 -1.45
CA GLU A 233 -32.67 5.13 -1.03
C GLU A 233 -32.90 5.06 0.49
N GLY A 234 -32.88 3.85 1.05
CA GLY A 234 -32.97 3.67 2.50
C GLY A 234 -31.87 4.40 3.26
N CYS A 235 -30.63 4.31 2.79
CA CYS A 235 -29.52 5.05 3.41
C CYS A 235 -29.73 6.58 3.33
N LEU A 236 -30.21 7.10 2.19
CA LEU A 236 -30.48 8.54 2.03
C LEU A 236 -31.66 9.02 2.90
N GLN A 237 -32.68 8.16 3.12
CA GLN A 237 -33.78 8.42 4.04
C GLN A 237 -33.29 8.48 5.50
N GLU A 238 -32.44 7.54 5.91
CA GLU A 238 -31.85 7.53 7.26
C GLU A 238 -31.00 8.78 7.53
N LEU A 239 -30.30 9.27 6.51
CA LEU A 239 -29.54 10.53 6.57
C LEU A 239 -30.43 11.79 6.51
N GLY A 240 -31.75 11.66 6.27
CA GLY A 240 -32.66 12.79 6.12
C GLY A 240 -32.47 13.60 4.83
N LEU A 241 -31.84 13.00 3.81
CA LEU A 241 -31.58 13.65 2.50
C LEU A 241 -32.75 13.49 1.53
N ILE A 242 -33.64 12.53 1.76
CA ILE A 242 -34.90 12.34 1.04
C ILE A 242 -35.99 11.98 2.03
N GLU A 243 -37.26 12.33 1.69
CA GLU A 243 -38.42 12.02 2.53
C GLU A 243 -38.70 10.51 2.54
N LYS A 244 -39.25 10.03 3.64
CA LYS A 244 -39.78 8.66 3.71
C LYS A 244 -41.16 8.69 3.04
N ASP A 245 -41.36 7.86 2.01
CA ASP A 245 -42.66 7.62 1.38
C ASP A 245 -43.65 6.98 2.38
#